data_f32e5cc2e21330e75ecef20de6843ff6
#
_entry.id   f32e5cc2e21330e75ecef20de6843ff6
#
_cell.length_a   1.000
_cell.length_b   1.000
_cell.length_c   1.000
_cell.angle_alpha   90.00
_cell.angle_beta   90.00
_cell.angle_gamma   90.00
#
_symmetry.space_group_name_H-M   'P 1'
#
loop_
_entity.id
_entity.type
_entity.pdbx_description
1 polymer ?
#
loop_
_entity_poly.entity_id
_entity_poly.type
_entity_poly.pdbx_seq_one_letter_code
_entity_poly.pdbx_strand_id
1 'polypeptide(L)'
;MHVEYWRKSEVFNYTDNRKSIKDISKMFEEKTLIVDESYQRRSVWGEKDKVRLVETVLLNLIIPVLFFWKADTDAETGESITHIVDGQQRIKALCSFVNNDFKLKTQFLLDKSAKEKYGNKYFKDLESEDKKNFWLYQLMVIDIDPSATREDIITMFNRLNLTDYNLNDQEKRNSMSGEFASLARELSDAPIWEE
;
A
#
# COMPACT_ATOMS: atom_id res chain seq x y z
N MET A 1 21.43 -16.71 34.57
CA MET A 1 21.83 -16.99 33.17
C MET A 1 21.08 -15.97 32.33
N HIS A 2 21.70 -14.81 32.11
CA HIS A 2 21.14 -13.69 31.35
C HIS A 2 21.29 -13.98 29.87
N VAL A 3 20.17 -14.03 29.19
CA VAL A 3 20.15 -14.12 27.73
C VAL A 3 20.31 -12.70 27.21
N GLU A 4 21.53 -12.35 26.80
CA GLU A 4 21.79 -11.16 25.98
C GLU A 4 21.21 -11.38 24.58
N TYR A 5 19.94 -11.04 24.40
CA TYR A 5 19.25 -11.02 23.10
C TYR A 5 19.06 -9.61 22.55
N TRP A 6 20.03 -8.72 22.77
CA TRP A 6 20.12 -7.50 21.99
C TRP A 6 21.40 -7.55 21.16
N ARG A 7 21.41 -8.32 20.08
CA ARG A 7 22.32 -7.96 18.99
C ARG A 7 22.02 -6.50 18.67
N LYS A 8 23.06 -5.64 18.70
CA LYS A 8 23.03 -4.37 18.00
C LYS A 8 22.51 -4.70 16.60
N SER A 9 21.25 -4.37 16.30
CA SER A 9 20.77 -4.39 14.93
C SER A 9 21.71 -3.45 14.18
N GLU A 10 22.54 -3.98 13.30
CA GLU A 10 23.28 -3.15 12.38
C GLU A 10 22.22 -2.31 11.68
N VAL A 11 22.32 -0.99 11.84
CA VAL A 11 21.37 -0.06 11.25
C VAL A 11 21.66 -0.07 9.76
N PHE A 12 20.89 -0.81 9.01
CA PHE A 12 20.99 -0.77 7.55
C PHE A 12 20.52 0.60 7.03
N ASN A 13 21.17 1.05 5.97
CA ASN A 13 20.83 2.31 5.35
C ASN A 13 19.57 2.19 4.48
N TYR A 14 18.85 3.27 4.38
CA TYR A 14 17.73 3.40 3.45
C TYR A 14 17.67 4.84 2.92
N THR A 15 17.03 5.00 1.78
CA THR A 15 16.74 6.31 1.18
C THR A 15 15.26 6.45 0.89
N ASP A 16 14.71 7.62 1.15
CA ASP A 16 13.37 8.00 0.70
C ASP A 16 13.44 8.50 -0.74
N ASN A 17 12.53 7.98 -1.55
CA ASN A 17 12.47 8.26 -2.96
C ASN A 17 11.03 8.47 -3.41
N ARG A 18 10.86 9.09 -4.58
CA ARG A 18 9.57 9.15 -5.27
C ARG A 18 9.71 8.51 -6.64
N LYS A 19 8.77 7.61 -6.93
CA LYS A 19 8.69 6.96 -8.25
C LYS A 19 7.28 7.15 -8.80
N SER A 20 7.18 7.49 -10.08
CA SER A 20 5.86 7.57 -10.72
C SER A 20 5.25 6.17 -10.91
N ILE A 21 3.92 6.10 -11.05
CA ILE A 21 3.26 4.83 -11.43
C ILE A 21 3.86 4.29 -12.72
N LYS A 22 4.19 5.16 -13.68
CA LYS A 22 4.85 4.77 -14.93
C LYS A 22 6.17 4.04 -14.69
N ASP A 23 7.03 4.60 -13.82
CA ASP A 23 8.35 4.01 -13.55
C ASP A 23 8.22 2.66 -12.86
N ILE A 24 7.32 2.55 -11.87
CA ILE A 24 7.07 1.30 -11.15
C ILE A 24 6.46 0.25 -12.07
N SER A 25 5.48 0.61 -12.92
CA SER A 25 4.90 -0.31 -13.89
C SER A 25 5.96 -0.84 -14.86
N LYS A 26 6.84 0.03 -15.35
CA LYS A 26 7.95 -0.37 -16.22
C LYS A 26 8.90 -1.35 -15.52
N MET A 27 9.35 -1.02 -14.29
CA MET A 27 10.21 -1.91 -13.51
C MET A 27 9.56 -3.28 -13.27
N PHE A 28 8.24 -3.29 -13.03
CA PHE A 28 7.49 -4.53 -12.78
C PHE A 28 7.33 -5.39 -14.05
N GLU A 29 7.09 -4.76 -15.21
CA GLU A 29 7.02 -5.43 -16.51
C GLU A 29 8.38 -5.98 -16.95
N GLU A 30 9.46 -5.22 -16.76
CA GLU A 30 10.83 -5.62 -17.08
C GLU A 30 11.41 -6.64 -16.07
N LYS A 31 10.66 -6.98 -15.01
CA LYS A 31 11.07 -7.90 -13.94
C LYS A 31 12.33 -7.46 -13.17
N THR A 32 12.65 -6.18 -13.22
CA THR A 32 13.67 -5.56 -12.35
C THR A 32 13.12 -5.24 -10.96
N LEU A 33 11.78 -5.22 -10.82
CA LEU A 33 11.05 -5.14 -9.56
C LEU A 33 10.21 -6.41 -9.40
N ILE A 34 10.54 -7.25 -8.43
CA ILE A 34 9.92 -8.56 -8.23
C ILE A 34 9.31 -8.71 -6.84
N VAL A 35 8.40 -9.66 -6.74
CA VAL A 35 7.78 -10.05 -5.47
C VAL A 35 8.53 -11.25 -4.91
N ASP A 36 9.01 -11.14 -3.68
CA ASP A 36 9.54 -12.30 -2.96
C ASP A 36 8.41 -12.94 -2.13
N GLU A 37 7.94 -14.10 -2.58
CA GLU A 37 6.83 -14.82 -1.95
C GLU A 37 7.21 -15.50 -0.62
N SER A 38 8.50 -15.55 -0.28
CA SER A 38 8.99 -16.33 0.85
C SER A 38 8.59 -15.79 2.22
N TYR A 39 8.26 -14.51 2.33
CA TYR A 39 7.87 -13.88 3.60
C TYR A 39 6.52 -13.13 3.51
N GLN A 40 5.88 -13.10 2.35
CA GLN A 40 4.62 -12.38 2.20
C GLN A 40 3.41 -13.27 2.48
N ARG A 41 2.43 -12.72 3.21
CA ARG A 41 1.15 -13.39 3.39
C ARG A 41 0.39 -13.45 2.06
N ARG A 42 -0.27 -14.60 1.80
CA ARG A 42 -1.12 -14.82 0.60
C ARG A 42 -2.44 -14.01 0.62
N SER A 43 -2.49 -12.89 1.33
CA SER A 43 -3.69 -12.05 1.30
C SER A 43 -3.82 -11.43 -0.08
N VAL A 44 -4.83 -11.85 -0.81
CA VAL A 44 -5.14 -11.27 -2.13
C VAL A 44 -6.23 -10.22 -1.94
N TRP A 45 -5.96 -9.00 -2.37
CA TRP A 45 -6.97 -7.93 -2.38
C TRP A 45 -8.17 -8.30 -3.23
N GLY A 46 -9.34 -8.06 -2.68
CA GLY A 46 -10.59 -8.13 -3.42
C GLY A 46 -10.71 -6.97 -4.42
N GLU A 47 -11.67 -7.09 -5.33
CA GLU A 47 -11.93 -6.04 -6.32
C GLU A 47 -12.25 -4.67 -5.70
N LYS A 48 -12.95 -4.68 -4.58
CA LYS A 48 -13.29 -3.48 -3.80
C LYS A 48 -12.03 -2.71 -3.37
N ASP A 49 -11.02 -3.42 -2.87
CA ASP A 49 -9.79 -2.80 -2.37
C ASP A 49 -8.98 -2.19 -3.53
N LYS A 50 -8.91 -2.91 -4.66
CA LYS A 50 -8.26 -2.42 -5.89
C LYS A 50 -8.92 -1.14 -6.42
N VAL A 51 -10.26 -1.12 -6.49
CA VAL A 51 -11.03 0.04 -6.96
C VAL A 51 -10.80 1.25 -6.06
N ARG A 52 -10.81 1.05 -4.74
CA ARG A 52 -10.59 2.14 -3.76
C ARG A 52 -9.17 2.70 -3.81
N LEU A 53 -8.16 1.86 -4.04
CA LEU A 53 -6.81 2.34 -4.25
C LEU A 53 -6.72 3.22 -5.51
N VAL A 54 -7.28 2.76 -6.63
CA VAL A 54 -7.27 3.52 -7.89
C VAL A 54 -8.04 4.84 -7.75
N GLU A 55 -9.17 4.84 -7.05
CA GLU A 55 -9.92 6.06 -6.71
C GLU A 55 -9.03 7.04 -5.93
N THR A 56 -8.31 6.57 -4.91
CA THR A 56 -7.38 7.38 -4.11
C THR A 56 -6.33 8.07 -4.99
N VAL A 57 -5.78 7.35 -5.96
CA VAL A 57 -4.80 7.89 -6.92
C VAL A 57 -5.43 8.91 -7.87
N LEU A 58 -6.61 8.60 -8.43
CA LEU A 58 -7.33 9.50 -9.34
C LEU A 58 -7.77 10.81 -8.66
N LEU A 59 -8.03 10.76 -7.37
CA LEU A 59 -8.34 11.93 -6.53
C LEU A 59 -7.06 12.63 -6.03
N ASN A 60 -5.87 12.17 -6.43
CA ASN A 60 -4.57 12.69 -5.98
C ASN A 60 -4.40 12.72 -4.45
N LEU A 61 -4.98 11.73 -3.75
CA LEU A 61 -4.85 11.54 -2.31
C LEU A 61 -3.61 10.72 -1.99
N ILE A 62 -3.16 10.77 -0.72
CA ILE A 62 -1.96 10.06 -0.27
C ILE A 62 -2.25 8.58 -0.08
N ILE A 63 -1.36 7.72 -0.57
CA ILE A 63 -1.35 6.28 -0.28
C ILE A 63 -0.15 5.92 0.61
N PRO A 64 -0.22 4.80 1.37
CA PRO A 64 0.88 4.37 2.22
C PRO A 64 2.17 4.14 1.43
N VAL A 65 3.31 4.40 2.08
CA VAL A 65 4.65 4.24 1.53
C VAL A 65 4.93 2.79 1.11
N LEU A 66 5.68 2.63 0.02
CA LEU A 66 6.17 1.34 -0.46
C LEU A 66 7.58 1.08 0.07
N PHE A 67 7.90 -0.18 0.34
CA PHE A 67 9.24 -0.59 0.77
C PHE A 67 9.86 -1.51 -0.26
N PHE A 68 11.00 -1.12 -0.78
CA PHE A 68 11.79 -1.86 -1.76
C PHE A 68 13.15 -2.20 -1.17
N TRP A 69 13.66 -3.36 -1.52
CA TRP A 69 15.00 -3.80 -1.14
C TRP A 69 15.78 -4.18 -2.39
N LYS A 70 16.93 -3.54 -2.59
CA LYS A 70 17.90 -3.94 -3.61
C LYS A 70 18.68 -5.14 -3.09
N ALA A 71 18.34 -6.34 -3.53
CA ALA A 71 18.93 -7.56 -2.99
C ALA A 71 20.39 -7.73 -3.42
N ASP A 72 20.70 -7.46 -4.67
CA ASP A 72 22.04 -7.57 -5.22
C ASP A 72 22.15 -6.81 -6.56
N THR A 73 23.38 -6.59 -7.00
CA THR A 73 23.68 -6.06 -8.33
C THR A 73 24.54 -7.08 -9.05
N ASP A 74 24.07 -7.54 -10.20
CA ASP A 74 24.84 -8.46 -11.05
C ASP A 74 26.16 -7.79 -11.46
N ALA A 75 27.27 -8.44 -11.16
CA ALA A 75 28.59 -7.86 -11.33
C ALA A 75 28.99 -7.74 -12.84
N GLU A 76 28.37 -8.53 -13.72
CA GLU A 76 28.69 -8.54 -15.14
C GLU A 76 27.79 -7.56 -15.92
N THR A 77 26.51 -7.52 -15.60
CA THR A 77 25.52 -6.70 -16.32
C THR A 77 25.27 -5.36 -15.66
N GLY A 78 25.59 -5.20 -14.39
CA GLY A 78 25.26 -4.02 -13.57
C GLY A 78 23.76 -3.93 -13.23
N GLU A 79 22.97 -4.92 -13.61
CA GLU A 79 21.53 -4.95 -13.33
C GLU A 79 21.27 -5.29 -11.87
N SER A 80 20.37 -4.56 -11.25
CA SER A 80 19.95 -4.80 -9.87
C SER A 80 18.52 -5.31 -9.85
N ILE A 81 18.29 -6.40 -9.13
CA ILE A 81 16.95 -6.89 -8.84
C ILE A 81 16.47 -6.25 -7.56
N THR A 82 15.33 -5.59 -7.63
CA THR A 82 14.68 -4.95 -6.50
C THR A 82 13.51 -5.80 -6.03
N HIS A 83 13.47 -6.13 -4.76
CA HIS A 83 12.38 -6.88 -4.14
C HIS A 83 11.37 -5.92 -3.52
N ILE A 84 10.08 -6.21 -3.72
CA ILE A 84 9.00 -5.52 -3.03
C ILE A 84 8.88 -6.12 -1.62
N VAL A 85 9.24 -5.36 -0.60
CA VAL A 85 9.10 -5.77 0.81
C VAL A 85 7.69 -5.53 1.29
N ASP A 86 7.14 -4.32 1.05
CA ASP A 86 5.73 -4.01 1.28
C ASP A 86 5.15 -3.17 0.13
N GLY A 87 3.84 -3.33 -0.09
CA GLY A 87 3.08 -2.65 -1.13
C GLY A 87 2.81 -3.49 -2.38
N GLN A 88 3.10 -4.78 -2.37
CA GLN A 88 2.87 -5.70 -3.50
C GLN A 88 1.43 -5.60 -4.04
N GLN A 89 0.43 -5.66 -3.16
CA GLN A 89 -0.98 -5.63 -3.59
C GLN A 89 -1.34 -4.30 -4.25
N ARG A 90 -0.76 -3.21 -3.76
CA ARG A 90 -0.91 -1.86 -4.32
C ARG A 90 -0.33 -1.79 -5.73
N ILE A 91 0.90 -2.25 -5.91
CA ILE A 91 1.56 -2.27 -7.24
C ILE A 91 0.78 -3.14 -8.21
N LYS A 92 0.43 -4.38 -7.82
CA LYS A 92 -0.37 -5.28 -8.65
C LYS A 92 -1.71 -4.66 -9.05
N ALA A 93 -2.40 -3.97 -8.13
CA ALA A 93 -3.68 -3.32 -8.43
C ALA A 93 -3.51 -2.17 -9.43
N LEU A 94 -2.49 -1.33 -9.27
CA LEU A 94 -2.21 -0.23 -10.20
C LEU A 94 -1.86 -0.75 -11.59
N CYS A 95 -0.97 -1.74 -11.71
CA CYS A 95 -0.61 -2.38 -12.98
C CYS A 95 -1.82 -3.07 -13.64
N SER A 96 -2.61 -3.84 -12.89
CA SER A 96 -3.83 -4.46 -13.40
C SER A 96 -4.85 -3.45 -13.93
N PHE A 97 -4.98 -2.28 -13.28
CA PHE A 97 -5.88 -1.25 -13.76
C PHE A 97 -5.42 -0.67 -15.09
N VAL A 98 -4.13 -0.36 -15.21
CA VAL A 98 -3.52 0.14 -16.46
C VAL A 98 -3.68 -0.86 -17.59
N ASN A 99 -3.55 -2.16 -17.30
CA ASN A 99 -3.75 -3.24 -18.26
C ASN A 99 -5.22 -3.49 -18.60
N ASN A 100 -6.16 -2.74 -18.00
CA ASN A 100 -7.60 -2.90 -18.17
C ASN A 100 -8.16 -4.25 -17.71
N ASP A 101 -7.55 -4.87 -16.68
CA ASP A 101 -8.00 -6.14 -16.13
C ASP A 101 -9.29 -5.99 -15.31
N PHE A 102 -9.57 -4.79 -14.81
CA PHE A 102 -10.82 -4.49 -14.09
C PHE A 102 -11.28 -3.05 -14.33
N LYS A 103 -12.56 -2.80 -14.07
CA LYS A 103 -13.19 -1.49 -14.15
C LYS A 103 -13.50 -0.93 -12.76
N LEU A 104 -13.65 0.39 -12.67
CA LEU A 104 -14.01 1.10 -11.44
C LEU A 104 -15.51 0.94 -11.15
N LYS A 105 -15.93 -0.21 -10.62
CA LYS A 105 -17.35 -0.45 -10.27
C LYS A 105 -17.86 0.64 -9.36
N THR A 106 -18.90 1.36 -9.79
CA THR A 106 -19.48 2.51 -9.09
C THR A 106 -19.81 2.21 -7.63
N GLN A 107 -20.28 1.00 -7.32
CA GLN A 107 -20.63 0.56 -5.97
C GLN A 107 -19.44 0.50 -4.99
N PHE A 108 -18.20 0.41 -5.49
CA PHE A 108 -17.00 0.33 -4.67
C PHE A 108 -16.30 1.68 -4.49
N LEU A 109 -16.61 2.66 -5.35
CA LEU A 109 -16.14 4.03 -5.20
C LEU A 109 -16.80 4.69 -3.98
N LEU A 110 -16.05 5.51 -3.28
CA LEU A 110 -16.51 6.21 -2.07
C LEU A 110 -16.95 7.63 -2.38
N ASP A 111 -16.13 8.37 -3.13
CA ASP A 111 -16.37 9.76 -3.45
C ASP A 111 -17.47 9.92 -4.49
N LYS A 112 -18.34 10.94 -4.29
CA LYS A 112 -19.49 11.19 -5.19
C LYS A 112 -19.04 11.66 -6.57
N SER A 113 -18.07 12.56 -6.65
CA SER A 113 -17.56 13.07 -7.91
C SER A 113 -16.79 11.98 -8.69
N ALA A 114 -16.07 11.11 -7.98
CA ALA A 114 -15.41 9.96 -8.59
C ALA A 114 -16.42 8.95 -9.15
N LYS A 115 -17.56 8.72 -8.48
CA LYS A 115 -18.65 7.88 -9.01
C LYS A 115 -19.22 8.41 -10.30
N GLU A 116 -19.45 9.72 -10.37
CA GLU A 116 -19.99 10.38 -11.56
C GLU A 116 -18.99 10.38 -12.71
N LYS A 117 -17.71 10.67 -12.42
CA LYS A 117 -16.66 10.83 -13.43
C LYS A 117 -16.07 9.50 -13.90
N TYR A 118 -15.82 8.56 -12.99
CA TYR A 118 -15.04 7.35 -13.23
C TYR A 118 -15.83 6.04 -13.13
N GLY A 119 -17.08 6.10 -12.68
CA GLY A 119 -17.92 4.92 -12.46
C GLY A 119 -18.02 4.02 -13.68
N ASN A 120 -17.76 2.72 -13.47
CA ASN A 120 -17.74 1.65 -14.47
C ASN A 120 -16.75 1.80 -15.63
N LYS A 121 -15.77 2.70 -15.54
CA LYS A 121 -14.71 2.89 -16.54
C LYS A 121 -13.53 1.98 -16.30
N TYR A 122 -12.92 1.51 -17.38
CA TYR A 122 -11.57 0.96 -17.42
C TYR A 122 -10.55 2.09 -17.58
N PHE A 123 -9.26 1.80 -17.41
CA PHE A 123 -8.21 2.79 -17.64
C PHE A 123 -8.26 3.38 -19.07
N LYS A 124 -8.50 2.52 -20.08
CA LYS A 124 -8.63 2.96 -21.49
C LYS A 124 -9.76 3.98 -21.70
N ASP A 125 -10.80 3.94 -20.87
CA ASP A 125 -12.00 4.78 -21.00
C ASP A 125 -11.86 6.13 -20.28
N LEU A 126 -10.77 6.35 -19.54
CA LEU A 126 -10.48 7.61 -18.89
C LEU A 126 -10.13 8.70 -19.92
N GLU A 127 -10.36 9.94 -19.56
CA GLU A 127 -9.90 11.08 -20.35
C GLU A 127 -8.37 11.18 -20.39
N SER A 128 -7.82 11.76 -21.43
CA SER A 128 -6.37 11.84 -21.65
C SER A 128 -5.65 12.52 -20.49
N GLU A 129 -6.24 13.55 -19.90
CA GLU A 129 -5.67 14.26 -18.76
C GLU A 129 -5.66 13.39 -17.50
N ASP A 130 -6.72 12.64 -17.21
CA ASP A 130 -6.79 11.72 -16.08
C ASP A 130 -5.76 10.57 -16.22
N LYS A 131 -5.59 10.02 -17.44
CA LYS A 131 -4.54 9.03 -17.74
C LYS A 131 -3.15 9.58 -17.48
N LYS A 132 -2.89 10.80 -17.95
CA LYS A 132 -1.61 11.47 -17.75
C LYS A 132 -1.32 11.70 -16.26
N ASN A 133 -2.29 12.22 -15.51
CA ASN A 133 -2.17 12.45 -14.08
C ASN A 133 -1.96 11.14 -13.31
N PHE A 134 -2.67 10.07 -13.69
CA PHE A 134 -2.48 8.74 -13.12
C PHE A 134 -1.06 8.22 -13.33
N TRP A 135 -0.52 8.31 -14.56
CA TRP A 135 0.86 7.89 -14.86
C TRP A 135 1.91 8.68 -14.09
N LEU A 136 1.69 9.98 -13.89
CA LEU A 136 2.61 10.89 -13.22
C LEU A 136 2.45 10.91 -11.71
N TYR A 137 1.42 10.24 -11.16
CA TYR A 137 1.21 10.17 -9.72
C TYR A 137 2.44 9.60 -9.02
N GLN A 138 2.91 10.31 -7.98
CA GLN A 138 4.15 9.99 -7.28
C GLN A 138 3.88 9.09 -6.07
N LEU A 139 4.46 7.91 -6.09
CA LEU A 139 4.48 6.95 -5.02
C LEU A 139 5.72 7.20 -4.14
N MET A 140 5.51 7.33 -2.84
CA MET A 140 6.63 7.38 -1.90
C MET A 140 7.20 5.99 -1.71
N VAL A 141 8.50 5.85 -1.86
CA VAL A 141 9.23 4.59 -1.79
C VAL A 141 10.39 4.72 -0.81
N ILE A 142 10.52 3.78 0.10
CA ILE A 142 11.73 3.58 0.90
C ILE A 142 12.56 2.51 0.21
N ASP A 143 13.68 2.92 -0.36
CA ASP A 143 14.67 2.02 -0.96
C ASP A 143 15.67 1.60 0.12
N ILE A 144 15.63 0.31 0.49
CA ILE A 144 16.51 -0.30 1.50
C ILE A 144 17.81 -0.72 0.81
N ASP A 145 18.93 -0.37 1.41
CA ASP A 145 20.27 -0.61 0.88
C ASP A 145 20.61 -2.12 0.82
N PRO A 146 21.44 -2.56 -0.13
CA PRO A 146 21.91 -3.95 -0.23
C PRO A 146 22.65 -4.47 1.00
N SER A 147 23.14 -3.59 1.89
CA SER A 147 23.77 -4.00 3.16
C SER A 147 22.80 -4.70 4.12
N ALA A 148 21.48 -4.51 3.95
CA ALA A 148 20.48 -5.23 4.72
C ALA A 148 20.46 -6.71 4.33
N THR A 149 20.53 -7.59 5.31
CA THR A 149 20.40 -9.02 5.06
C THR A 149 18.94 -9.43 4.87
N ARG A 150 18.71 -10.59 4.28
CA ARG A 150 17.35 -11.14 4.15
C ARG A 150 16.64 -11.29 5.50
N GLU A 151 17.38 -11.65 6.55
CA GLU A 151 16.84 -11.78 7.92
C GLU A 151 16.39 -10.43 8.48
N ASP A 152 17.14 -9.37 8.20
CA ASP A 152 16.76 -7.99 8.57
C ASP A 152 15.45 -7.58 7.87
N ILE A 153 15.34 -7.90 6.58
CA ILE A 153 14.14 -7.63 5.79
C ILE A 153 12.91 -8.37 6.34
N ILE A 154 13.05 -9.66 6.66
CA ILE A 154 11.97 -10.47 7.27
C ILE A 154 11.57 -9.87 8.62
N THR A 155 12.54 -9.49 9.44
CA THR A 155 12.31 -8.90 10.76
C THR A 155 11.59 -7.56 10.64
N MET A 156 12.03 -6.70 9.73
CA MET A 156 11.38 -5.40 9.44
C MET A 156 9.96 -5.60 8.92
N PHE A 157 9.75 -6.50 7.96
CA PHE A 157 8.43 -6.80 7.41
C PHE A 157 7.45 -7.28 8.48
N ASN A 158 7.92 -8.17 9.39
CA ASN A 158 7.09 -8.62 10.50
C ASN A 158 6.70 -7.46 11.43
N ARG A 159 7.62 -6.52 11.70
CA ARG A 159 7.32 -5.32 12.50
C ARG A 159 6.34 -4.39 11.82
N LEU A 160 6.49 -4.15 10.51
CA LEU A 160 5.52 -3.36 9.73
C LEU A 160 4.12 -3.95 9.79
N ASN A 161 4.01 -5.29 9.65
CA ASN A 161 2.71 -5.97 9.77
C ASN A 161 2.15 -5.99 11.20
N LEU A 162 3.00 -5.90 12.22
CA LEU A 162 2.55 -5.77 13.62
C LEU A 162 1.99 -4.38 13.90
N THR A 163 2.47 -3.35 13.20
CA THR A 163 1.95 -1.98 13.30
C THR A 163 0.68 -1.76 12.46
N ASP A 164 0.38 -2.65 11.51
CA ASP A 164 -0.95 -2.80 10.94
C ASP A 164 -1.90 -3.42 12.01
N TYR A 165 -1.97 -2.77 13.16
CA TYR A 165 -3.04 -3.01 14.10
C TYR A 165 -4.34 -2.79 13.33
N ASN A 166 -5.01 -3.87 13.01
CA ASN A 166 -6.42 -3.78 12.71
C ASN A 166 -7.03 -2.97 13.84
N LEU A 167 -7.43 -1.73 13.52
CA LEU A 167 -8.34 -0.98 14.40
C LEU A 167 -9.34 -2.01 14.87
N ASN A 168 -9.38 -2.28 16.18
CA ASN A 168 -10.36 -3.22 16.70
C ASN A 168 -11.74 -2.71 16.26
N ASP A 169 -12.74 -3.56 16.27
CA ASP A 169 -14.07 -3.18 15.78
C ASP A 169 -14.65 -1.97 16.53
N GLN A 170 -14.15 -1.71 17.74
CA GLN A 170 -14.49 -0.56 18.57
C GLN A 170 -13.86 0.74 18.01
N GLU A 171 -12.60 0.70 17.62
CA GLU A 171 -11.91 1.87 17.01
C GLU A 171 -12.47 2.20 15.63
N LYS A 172 -12.87 1.17 14.86
CA LYS A 172 -13.60 1.36 13.59
C LYS A 172 -14.95 2.03 13.81
N ARG A 173 -15.70 1.64 14.84
CA ARG A 173 -16.98 2.28 15.21
C ARG A 173 -16.78 3.71 15.68
N ASN A 174 -15.72 3.98 16.46
CA ASN A 174 -15.41 5.33 16.96
C ASN A 174 -14.95 6.29 15.85
N SER A 175 -14.38 5.79 14.77
CA SER A 175 -13.99 6.60 13.60
C SER A 175 -15.16 6.89 12.63
N MET A 176 -16.29 6.20 12.78
CA MET A 176 -17.50 6.47 11.99
C MET A 176 -18.24 7.66 12.58
N SER A 177 -18.20 8.80 11.87
CA SER A 177 -19.06 9.95 12.17
C SER A 177 -20.48 9.66 11.67
N GLY A 178 -21.40 9.39 12.59
CA GLY A 178 -22.81 9.17 12.27
C GLY A 178 -23.68 9.34 13.50
N GLU A 179 -24.99 9.55 13.33
CA GLU A 179 -25.96 9.72 14.43
C GLU A 179 -25.90 8.58 15.45
N PHE A 180 -25.62 7.34 15.00
CA PHE A 180 -25.48 6.20 15.88
C PHE A 180 -24.22 6.29 16.78
N ALA A 181 -23.12 6.81 16.26
CA ALA A 181 -21.90 7.00 17.05
C ALA A 181 -22.06 8.12 18.09
N SER A 182 -22.82 9.17 17.75
CA SER A 182 -23.18 10.25 18.68
C SER A 182 -24.08 9.72 19.80
N LEU A 183 -25.11 8.95 19.45
CA LEU A 183 -26.01 8.32 20.42
C LEU A 183 -25.30 7.32 21.33
N ALA A 184 -24.37 6.52 20.79
CA ALA A 184 -23.58 5.57 21.58
C ALA A 184 -22.66 6.27 22.59
N ARG A 185 -22.10 7.43 22.26
CA ARG A 185 -21.32 8.26 23.20
C ARG A 185 -22.22 8.86 24.27
N GLU A 186 -23.35 9.43 23.87
CA GLU A 186 -24.33 10.00 24.81
C GLU A 186 -24.83 8.97 25.84
N LEU A 187 -25.08 7.73 25.40
CA LEU A 187 -25.48 6.63 26.27
C LEU A 187 -24.31 6.13 27.14
N SER A 188 -23.07 6.17 26.66
CA SER A 188 -21.86 5.79 27.41
C SER A 188 -21.55 6.79 28.53
N ASP A 189 -21.82 8.07 28.29
CA ASP A 189 -21.58 9.17 29.25
C ASP A 189 -22.77 9.44 30.16
N ALA A 190 -23.87 8.69 29.99
CA ALA A 190 -25.07 8.84 30.83
C ALA A 190 -24.82 8.29 32.24
N PRO A 191 -25.19 9.02 33.31
CA PRO A 191 -24.94 8.63 34.71
C PRO A 191 -25.70 7.38 35.19
N ILE A 192 -26.40 6.69 34.31
CA ILE A 192 -27.13 5.45 34.56
C ILE A 192 -26.19 4.24 34.84
N TRP A 193 -24.89 4.38 34.57
CA TRP A 193 -23.89 3.30 34.71
C TRP A 193 -23.02 3.43 35.98
N GLU A 194 -23.31 4.38 36.85
CA GLU A 194 -22.61 4.61 38.14
C GLU A 194 -23.36 4.00 39.35
N GLU A 195 -23.88 2.76 39.25
CA GLU A 195 -24.33 1.96 40.40
C GLU A 195 -23.51 0.69 40.58
#